data_c1580185edf51ebcd0ab615c0b0b9228
#
_entry.id   c1580185edf51ebcd0ab615c0b0b9228
#
_cell.length_a   1.000
_cell.length_b   1.000
_cell.length_c   1.000
_cell.angle_alpha   90.00
_cell.angle_beta   90.00
_cell.angle_gamma   90.00
#
_symmetry.space_group_name_H-M   'P 1'
#
loop_
_entity.id
_entity.type
_entity.pdbx_description
1 polymer ?
#
loop_
_entity_poly.entity_id
_entity_poly.type
_entity_poly.pdbx_seq_one_letter_code
_entity_poly.pdbx_strand_id
1 'polypeptide(L)'
;ELLEKSLPKEVEKKIVDIVESEPEVSEVHHLCTRRIGNNIAIEMHIRMPGEISLNDSHTRASNIERKLRQHFGEHTHINLHVEPLKA
;
A
#
# COMPACT_ATOMS: atom_id res chain seq x y z
N GLU A 1 24.67 -10.10 -3.68
CA GLU A 1 24.20 -9.76 -3.61
C GLU A 1 23.46 -9.75 -3.22
N LEU A 2 23.65 -9.91 -2.80
CA LEU A 2 22.72 -9.73 -2.40
C LEU A 2 21.72 -8.72 -2.62
N LEU A 3 21.36 -8.29 -3.68
CA LEU A 3 20.25 -7.38 -3.92
C LEU A 3 18.96 -8.07 -3.57
N GLU A 4 18.16 -7.37 -2.80
CA GLU A 4 16.84 -7.86 -2.48
C GLU A 4 15.99 -7.76 -3.71
N LYS A 5 15.29 -8.84 -4.01
CA LYS A 5 14.41 -8.87 -5.15
C LYS A 5 13.02 -8.45 -4.73
N SER A 6 12.30 -7.82 -5.64
CA SER A 6 10.88 -7.55 -5.45
C SER A 6 10.12 -8.86 -5.28
N LEU A 7 8.99 -8.80 -4.64
CA LEU A 7 8.11 -9.95 -4.55
C LEU A 7 7.58 -10.31 -5.94
N PRO A 8 7.09 -11.55 -6.13
CA PRO A 8 6.56 -11.94 -7.44
C PRO A 8 5.46 -10.99 -7.92
N LYS A 9 5.33 -10.88 -9.23
CA LYS A 9 4.37 -9.95 -9.81
C LYS A 9 2.93 -10.25 -9.41
N GLU A 10 2.57 -11.51 -9.23
CA GLU A 10 1.22 -11.84 -8.80
C GLU A 10 0.95 -11.38 -7.38
N VAL A 11 1.97 -11.35 -6.52
CA VAL A 11 1.85 -10.82 -5.17
C VAL A 11 1.66 -9.32 -5.23
N GLU A 12 2.46 -8.63 -6.06
CA GLU A 12 2.34 -7.19 -6.21
C GLU A 12 0.98 -6.80 -6.79
N LYS A 13 0.47 -7.59 -7.74
CA LYS A 13 -0.87 -7.35 -8.27
C LYS A 13 -1.92 -7.48 -7.19
N LYS A 14 -1.77 -8.47 -6.31
CA LYS A 14 -2.71 -8.63 -5.20
C LYS A 14 -2.67 -7.44 -4.27
N ILE A 15 -1.47 -6.90 -4.01
CA ILE A 15 -1.33 -5.70 -3.19
C ILE A 15 -2.10 -4.55 -3.82
N VAL A 16 -1.91 -4.31 -5.12
CA VAL A 16 -2.60 -3.23 -5.82
C VAL A 16 -4.11 -3.42 -5.74
N ASP A 17 -4.59 -4.65 -5.96
CA ASP A 17 -6.02 -4.94 -5.91
C ASP A 17 -6.61 -4.62 -4.53
N ILE A 18 -5.90 -5.01 -3.47
CA ILE A 18 -6.35 -4.75 -2.10
C ILE A 18 -6.41 -3.24 -1.85
N VAL A 19 -5.34 -2.53 -2.23
CA VAL A 19 -5.24 -1.10 -1.95
C VAL A 19 -6.30 -0.33 -2.72
N GLU A 20 -6.49 -0.66 -3.99
CA GLU A 20 -7.45 0.08 -4.82
C GLU A 20 -8.89 -0.32 -4.55
N SER A 21 -9.12 -1.34 -3.73
CA SER A 21 -10.47 -1.66 -3.28
C SER A 21 -10.97 -0.68 -2.22
N GLU A 22 -10.07 0.11 -1.64
CA GLU A 22 -10.48 1.10 -0.64
C GLU A 22 -11.10 2.30 -1.34
N PRO A 23 -12.30 2.75 -0.92
CA PRO A 23 -12.93 3.92 -1.54
C PRO A 23 -12.03 5.15 -1.51
N GLU A 24 -12.09 5.94 -2.55
CA GLU A 24 -11.34 7.20 -2.69
C GLU A 24 -9.83 7.02 -2.86
N VAL A 25 -9.36 5.79 -3.00
CA VAL A 25 -7.93 5.49 -3.19
C VAL A 25 -7.73 5.04 -4.62
N SER A 26 -6.72 5.60 -5.27
CA SER A 26 -6.43 5.28 -6.66
C SER A 26 -4.95 5.47 -6.97
N GLU A 27 -4.57 5.07 -8.17
CA GLU A 27 -3.26 5.35 -8.75
C GLU A 27 -2.10 4.89 -7.87
N VAL A 28 -2.11 3.60 -7.54
CA VAL A 28 -0.95 3.01 -6.85
C VAL A 28 0.25 3.11 -7.79
N HIS A 29 1.33 3.75 -7.30
CA HIS A 29 2.55 3.88 -8.09
C HIS A 29 3.75 3.85 -7.17
N HIS A 30 4.93 3.74 -7.75
CA HIS A 30 6.18 3.61 -7.01
C HIS A 30 6.10 2.48 -5.98
N LEU A 31 5.48 1.37 -6.38
CA LEU A 31 5.36 0.21 -5.50
C LEU A 31 6.71 -0.48 -5.38
N CYS A 32 7.18 -0.61 -4.15
CA CYS A 32 8.40 -1.34 -3.83
C CYS A 32 8.06 -2.40 -2.80
N THR A 33 8.47 -3.63 -3.06
CA THR A 33 8.21 -4.75 -2.16
C THR A 33 9.48 -5.54 -1.94
N ARG A 34 9.62 -6.14 -0.77
CA ARG A 34 10.75 -7.01 -0.47
C ARG A 34 10.44 -7.86 0.75
N ARG A 35 11.28 -8.88 0.95
CA ARG A 35 11.19 -9.69 2.15
C ARG A 35 12.13 -9.16 3.21
N ILE A 36 11.66 -9.24 4.47
CA ILE A 36 12.49 -8.95 5.64
C ILE A 36 12.30 -10.14 6.57
N GLY A 37 13.24 -11.10 6.55
CA GLY A 37 13.08 -12.33 7.31
C GLY A 37 11.85 -13.09 6.84
N ASN A 38 10.95 -13.40 7.75
CA ASN A 38 9.71 -14.10 7.44
C ASN A 38 8.56 -13.15 7.07
N ASN A 39 8.83 -11.85 7.06
CA ASN A 39 7.79 -10.85 6.81
C ASN A 39 8.04 -10.16 5.49
N ILE A 40 7.11 -9.33 5.08
CA ILE A 40 7.29 -8.53 3.86
C ILE A 40 7.18 -7.06 4.20
N ALA A 41 7.79 -6.26 3.35
CA ALA A 41 7.74 -4.81 3.45
C ALA A 41 7.15 -4.27 2.14
N ILE A 42 6.24 -3.33 2.27
CA ILE A 42 5.52 -2.73 1.15
C ILE A 42 5.65 -1.22 1.29
N GLU A 43 6.10 -0.59 0.23
CA GLU A 43 6.10 0.87 0.16
C GLU A 43 5.44 1.28 -1.13
N MET A 44 4.57 2.29 -1.06
CA MET A 44 3.86 2.74 -2.26
C MET A 44 3.37 4.16 -2.10
N HIS A 45 3.07 4.77 -3.24
CA HIS A 45 2.38 6.04 -3.31
C HIS A 45 0.97 5.80 -3.81
N ILE A 46 0.02 6.50 -3.23
CA ILE A 46 -1.39 6.42 -3.62
C ILE A 46 -1.95 7.83 -3.70
N ARG A 47 -3.09 7.97 -4.36
CA ARG A 47 -3.75 9.27 -4.46
C ARG A 47 -5.13 9.22 -3.85
N MET A 48 -5.52 10.31 -3.25
CA MET A 48 -6.86 10.53 -2.70
C MET A 48 -7.33 11.91 -3.15
N PRO A 49 -8.66 12.17 -3.14
CA PRO A 49 -9.14 13.51 -3.49
C PRO A 49 -8.45 14.59 -2.67
N GLY A 50 -8.05 15.68 -3.31
CA GLY A 50 -7.31 16.74 -2.63
C GLY A 50 -8.09 17.41 -1.53
N GLU A 51 -9.42 17.36 -1.60
CA GLU A 51 -10.30 17.98 -0.60
C GLU A 51 -10.72 17.02 0.51
N ILE A 52 -10.21 15.77 0.50
CA ILE A 52 -10.56 14.80 1.54
C ILE A 52 -10.11 15.35 2.91
N SER A 53 -10.92 15.13 3.95
CA SER A 53 -10.52 15.56 5.28
C SER A 53 -9.35 14.74 5.80
N LEU A 54 -8.60 15.30 6.73
CA LEU A 54 -7.50 14.58 7.35
C LEU A 54 -8.02 13.31 8.04
N ASN A 55 -9.16 13.41 8.72
CA ASN A 55 -9.76 12.25 9.40
C ASN A 55 -10.10 11.16 8.39
N ASP A 56 -10.74 11.51 7.29
CA ASP A 56 -11.13 10.52 6.29
C ASP A 56 -9.90 9.90 5.62
N SER A 57 -8.90 10.72 5.32
CA SER A 57 -7.66 10.23 4.74
C SER A 57 -6.99 9.21 5.67
N HIS A 58 -6.94 9.52 6.96
CA HIS A 58 -6.36 8.62 7.95
C HIS A 58 -7.15 7.32 8.05
N THR A 59 -8.49 7.40 8.00
CA THR A 59 -9.34 6.21 8.02
C THR A 59 -9.06 5.32 6.81
N ARG A 60 -8.94 5.92 5.61
CA ARG A 60 -8.63 5.14 4.41
C ARG A 60 -7.28 4.45 4.53
N ALA A 61 -6.26 5.18 4.99
CA ALA A 61 -4.93 4.62 5.16
C ALA A 61 -4.94 3.47 6.17
N SER A 62 -5.64 3.65 7.29
CA SER A 62 -5.74 2.61 8.32
C SER A 62 -6.44 1.36 7.78
N ASN A 63 -7.48 1.55 6.97
CA ASN A 63 -8.19 0.41 6.38
C ASN A 63 -7.28 -0.36 5.43
N ILE A 64 -6.47 0.35 4.63
CA ILE A 64 -5.52 -0.28 3.73
C ILE A 64 -4.53 -1.13 4.52
N GLU A 65 -3.95 -0.55 5.57
CA GLU A 65 -2.98 -1.27 6.39
C GLU A 65 -3.60 -2.51 7.01
N ARG A 66 -4.81 -2.39 7.52
CA ARG A 66 -5.50 -3.52 8.12
C ARG A 66 -5.73 -4.65 7.11
N LYS A 67 -6.21 -4.29 5.91
CA LYS A 67 -6.46 -5.28 4.86
C LYS A 67 -5.18 -5.98 4.43
N LEU A 68 -4.10 -5.22 4.28
CA LEU A 68 -2.82 -5.80 3.89
C LEU A 68 -2.29 -6.74 4.97
N ARG A 69 -2.42 -6.35 6.25
CA ARG A 69 -1.97 -7.21 7.33
C ARG A 69 -2.84 -8.45 7.47
N GLN A 70 -4.13 -8.34 7.20
CA GLN A 70 -5.00 -9.51 7.21
C GLN A 70 -4.60 -10.53 6.15
N HIS A 71 -4.12 -10.04 5.02
CA HIS A 71 -3.76 -10.93 3.91
C HIS A 71 -2.33 -11.47 4.02
N PHE A 72 -1.38 -10.63 4.43
CA PHE A 72 0.04 -10.96 4.40
C PHE A 72 0.67 -11.21 5.76
N GLY A 73 -0.05 -10.93 6.86
CA GLY A 73 0.46 -11.14 8.20
C GLY A 73 0.54 -9.85 9.00
N GLU A 74 0.40 -9.99 10.32
CA GLU A 74 0.30 -8.82 11.20
C GLU A 74 1.62 -8.06 11.31
N HIS A 75 2.74 -8.68 10.93
CA HIS A 75 4.05 -8.03 10.98
C HIS A 75 4.50 -7.49 9.64
N THR A 76 3.56 -7.33 8.70
CA THR A 76 3.85 -6.69 7.43
C THR A 76 4.23 -5.23 7.67
N HIS A 77 5.36 -4.80 7.09
CA HIS A 77 5.80 -3.41 7.15
C HIS A 77 5.16 -2.66 6.00
N ILE A 78 4.45 -1.57 6.32
CA ILE A 78 3.71 -0.81 5.31
C ILE A 78 4.07 0.66 5.42
N ASN A 79 4.45 1.25 4.31
CA ASN A 79 4.77 2.66 4.23
C ASN A 79 3.98 3.26 3.07
N LEU A 80 2.98 4.08 3.41
CA LEU A 80 2.09 4.70 2.43
C LEU A 80 2.42 6.18 2.31
N HIS A 81 2.62 6.64 1.08
CA HIS A 81 2.75 8.06 0.78
C HIS A 81 1.47 8.49 0.09
N VAL A 82 0.71 9.36 0.74
CA VAL A 82 -0.58 9.82 0.20
C VAL A 82 -0.37 11.14 -0.52
N GLU A 83 -0.84 11.21 -1.76
CA GLU A 83 -0.75 12.40 -2.59
C GLU A 83 -2.14 12.78 -3.05
N PRO A 84 -2.37 14.07 -3.31
CA PRO A 84 -3.68 14.47 -3.84
C PRO A 84 -3.80 14.07 -5.31
N LEU A 85 -5.03 13.82 -5.74
CA LEU A 85 -5.32 13.64 -7.14
C LEU A 85 -4.93 14.92 -7.89
N LYS A 86 -4.36 14.74 -9.06
CA LYS A 86 -4.01 15.89 -9.88
C LYS A 86 -5.27 16.51 -10.48
N ALA A 87 -5.28 17.81 -10.52
CA ALA A 87 -6.38 18.54 -11.11
C ALA A 87 -6.42 18.33 -12.63
#